data_c90f02771077476fff31e89c0cd212a2
#
_entry.id   c90f02771077476fff31e89c0cd212a2
#
_cell.length_a   1.000
_cell.length_b   1.000
_cell.length_c   1.000
_cell.angle_alpha   90.00
_cell.angle_beta   90.00
_cell.angle_gamma   90.00
#
_symmetry.space_group_name_H-M   'P 1'
#
loop_
_entity.id
_entity.type
_entity.pdbx_description
1 polymer ?
#
loop_
_entity_poly.entity_id
_entity_poly.type
_entity_poly.pdbx_seq_one_letter_code
_entity_poly.pdbx_strand_id
1 'polypeptide(L)'
;MLPRIRNIGRDTLRQWSCATSIPGSHRLTLQTVWSRDQSTKATTPAKTIFSGIQPTGVPHLGNYLGALRQWATLQNDAATNMTLVYSLVDLHAITVQQDSKQLQQWKKESLAMLLAIGLDPNKSTIFHQSDVPAHAELMWILSCQASTGYLSRMTQWKDKTANEKDGNKKLKLGLLSYPVLQAADILVHRATHVPVGHDQAQHLEFARELANGFNHTFGGDVLIPPETLISPARRVMSLKDPMAKMSKSHTNPNSRILLTDSEETIRTKIKAAVTGSMDSITYDPEGRPGVSNLIDILYHSDAHPAYPSQDELAKDLAGLSMRALKDRVAETVETTIKHIRASYAHFLNDNDYLDKVAAQGAEKAAKSATTTMKAVKSAVGLI
;
A
#
# COMPACT_ATOMS: atom_id res chain seq x y z
N MET A 1 23.27 33.76 -38.34
CA MET A 1 24.70 34.07 -38.33
C MET A 1 25.39 33.21 -37.30
N LEU A 2 26.09 32.18 -37.76
CA LEU A 2 27.01 31.35 -36.99
C LEU A 2 28.41 31.99 -37.04
N PRO A 3 29.31 31.68 -36.09
CA PRO A 3 30.50 31.00 -36.57
C PRO A 3 30.88 29.73 -35.77
N ARG A 4 31.41 28.78 -36.57
CA ARG A 4 32.19 27.61 -36.20
C ARG A 4 33.62 28.01 -35.78
N ILE A 5 34.26 27.30 -34.87
CA ILE A 5 35.72 27.08 -34.76
C ILE A 5 35.89 25.74 -33.99
N ARG A 6 36.31 24.69 -34.57
CA ARG A 6 37.61 24.10 -34.98
C ARG A 6 38.29 23.28 -33.88
N ASN A 7 38.45 22.02 -34.20
CA ASN A 7 39.32 20.97 -33.59
C ASN A 7 40.81 21.34 -33.66
N ILE A 8 41.58 20.99 -32.64
CA ILE A 8 43.03 20.66 -32.62
C ILE A 8 43.18 19.80 -31.35
N GLY A 9 43.82 18.62 -31.23
CA GLY A 9 44.79 17.93 -32.02
C GLY A 9 45.45 16.93 -31.02
N ARG A 10 45.61 15.67 -31.40
CA ARG A 10 46.30 14.58 -30.67
C ARG A 10 47.79 14.82 -30.54
N ASP A 11 48.39 14.00 -29.61
CA ASP A 11 49.77 13.52 -29.48
C ASP A 11 50.49 14.09 -28.24
N THR A 12 51.18 13.31 -27.38
CA THR A 12 52.18 12.25 -27.53
C THR A 12 52.51 11.59 -26.21
N LEU A 13 52.74 10.32 -26.30
CA LEU A 13 53.40 9.43 -25.34
C LEU A 13 54.83 9.91 -25.01
N ARG A 14 55.33 9.75 -23.77
CA ARG A 14 56.67 9.30 -23.49
C ARG A 14 56.82 8.62 -22.13
N GLN A 15 57.26 7.38 -22.22
CA GLN A 15 57.88 6.56 -21.16
C GLN A 15 59.16 7.17 -20.65
N TRP A 16 59.43 7.05 -19.37
CA TRP A 16 60.79 6.99 -18.84
C TRP A 16 60.87 5.97 -17.73
N SER A 17 61.57 4.87 -18.00
CA SER A 17 62.08 3.91 -17.04
C SER A 17 63.45 4.39 -16.58
N CYS A 18 63.77 4.31 -15.30
CA CYS A 18 65.15 4.21 -14.83
C CYS A 18 65.22 3.38 -13.56
N ALA A 19 65.89 2.27 -13.68
CA ALA A 19 66.30 1.40 -12.60
C ALA A 19 67.63 1.89 -11.98
N THR A 20 67.73 1.87 -10.65
CA THR A 20 69.03 1.72 -9.96
C THR A 20 68.85 0.85 -8.72
N SER A 21 69.58 -0.25 -8.73
CA SER A 21 69.79 -1.21 -7.64
C SER A 21 70.93 -0.72 -6.71
N ILE A 22 70.75 -0.86 -5.40
CA ILE A 22 71.84 -0.99 -4.41
C ILE A 22 71.38 -1.93 -3.28
N PRO A 23 72.30 -2.86 -2.77
CA PRO A 23 71.89 -3.92 -1.86
C PRO A 23 72.27 -3.62 -0.39
N GLY A 24 71.67 -4.32 0.56
CA GLY A 24 72.13 -4.32 1.95
C GLY A 24 71.09 -4.71 2.98
N SER A 25 71.03 -5.99 3.27
CA SER A 25 70.72 -6.69 4.53
C SER A 25 70.12 -5.87 5.70
N HIS A 26 68.95 -6.27 6.17
CA HIS A 26 68.64 -6.76 7.53
C HIS A 26 67.21 -7.27 7.58
N ARG A 27 67.06 -8.60 7.80
CA ARG A 27 65.77 -9.22 8.11
C ARG A 27 65.27 -8.76 9.49
N LEU A 28 64.25 -7.98 9.55
CA LEU A 28 63.41 -7.89 10.73
C LEU A 28 62.05 -8.48 10.34
N THR A 29 61.78 -9.68 10.86
CA THR A 29 60.47 -10.37 10.81
C THR A 29 59.52 -9.62 11.70
N LEU A 30 58.77 -8.72 11.12
CA LEU A 30 57.52 -8.21 11.73
C LEU A 30 56.41 -9.21 11.44
N GLN A 31 56.10 -10.04 12.44
CA GLN A 31 54.84 -10.77 12.48
C GLN A 31 53.72 -9.76 12.64
N THR A 32 53.09 -9.37 11.52
CA THR A 32 51.78 -8.70 11.53
C THR A 32 50.76 -9.72 11.97
N VAL A 33 50.37 -9.63 13.23
CA VAL A 33 49.17 -10.27 13.76
C VAL A 33 47.96 -9.63 13.04
N TRP A 34 47.44 -10.31 12.04
CA TRP A 34 46.15 -10.01 11.48
C TRP A 34 45.11 -10.38 12.53
N SER A 35 44.69 -9.42 13.35
CA SER A 35 43.43 -9.54 14.07
C SER A 35 42.33 -9.69 13.03
N ARG A 36 41.74 -10.89 12.97
CA ARG A 36 40.48 -11.10 12.27
C ARG A 36 39.47 -10.15 12.89
N ASP A 37 39.25 -9.07 12.22
CA ASP A 37 38.12 -8.16 12.53
C ASP A 37 36.85 -8.98 12.44
N GLN A 38 36.10 -8.94 13.53
CA GLN A 38 34.85 -9.66 13.69
C GLN A 38 33.93 -9.22 12.54
N SER A 39 33.39 -10.19 11.82
CA SER A 39 32.37 -9.97 10.82
C SER A 39 31.25 -9.14 11.43
N THR A 40 31.22 -7.86 11.11
CA THR A 40 30.01 -7.05 11.30
C THR A 40 28.91 -7.76 10.56
N LYS A 41 27.99 -8.38 11.30
CA LYS A 41 26.72 -8.84 10.75
C LYS A 41 26.16 -7.65 9.99
N ALA A 42 26.07 -7.75 8.66
CA ALA A 42 25.40 -6.76 7.84
C ALA A 42 23.97 -6.64 8.38
N THR A 43 23.71 -5.58 9.13
CA THR A 43 22.36 -5.27 9.59
C THR A 43 21.54 -4.99 8.34
N THR A 44 20.56 -5.83 8.06
CA THR A 44 19.60 -5.58 6.98
C THR A 44 19.08 -4.15 7.16
N PRO A 45 19.13 -3.30 6.12
CA PRO A 45 18.69 -1.91 6.23
C PRO A 45 17.25 -1.87 6.75
N ALA A 46 17.00 -0.95 7.68
CA ALA A 46 15.68 -0.78 8.27
C ALA A 46 14.66 -0.47 7.16
N LYS A 47 13.56 -1.23 7.12
CA LYS A 47 12.49 -1.03 6.14
C LYS A 47 11.44 -0.10 6.73
N THR A 48 11.01 0.90 5.95
CA THR A 48 9.84 1.71 6.25
C THR A 48 8.73 1.32 5.28
N ILE A 49 7.63 0.80 5.80
CA ILE A 49 6.46 0.41 5.02
C ILE A 49 5.38 1.45 5.23
N PHE A 50 4.90 2.03 4.13
CA PHE A 50 3.76 2.94 4.13
C PHE A 50 2.57 2.30 3.44
N SER A 51 1.37 2.44 4.02
CA SER A 51 0.13 2.12 3.31
C SER A 51 -1.00 3.04 3.77
N GLY A 52 -1.95 3.29 2.87
CA GLY A 52 -3.08 4.17 3.13
C GLY A 52 -4.41 3.56 2.73
N ILE A 53 -5.45 3.91 3.49
CA ILE A 53 -6.83 3.57 3.16
C ILE A 53 -7.72 4.80 3.29
N GLN A 54 -8.60 5.02 2.31
CA GLN A 54 -9.58 6.10 2.39
C GLN A 54 -10.66 5.80 3.43
N PRO A 55 -10.97 6.75 4.33
CA PRO A 55 -12.06 6.61 5.28
C PRO A 55 -13.41 6.86 4.59
N THR A 56 -13.88 5.91 3.80
CA THR A 56 -15.12 5.97 3.02
C THR A 56 -16.12 4.90 3.46
N GLY A 57 -16.27 4.73 4.78
CA GLY A 57 -17.15 3.75 5.42
C GLY A 57 -16.47 2.43 5.75
N VAL A 58 -17.24 1.51 6.35
CA VAL A 58 -16.76 0.22 6.84
C VAL A 58 -16.14 -0.60 5.71
N PRO A 59 -14.93 -1.16 5.91
CA PRO A 59 -14.33 -2.08 4.96
C PRO A 59 -15.17 -3.34 4.74
N HIS A 60 -15.12 -3.86 3.52
CA HIS A 60 -15.69 -5.16 3.19
C HIS A 60 -14.64 -6.27 3.24
N LEU A 61 -15.09 -7.53 3.18
CA LEU A 61 -14.22 -8.71 3.23
C LEU A 61 -13.07 -8.66 2.22
N GLY A 62 -13.32 -8.15 1.01
CA GLY A 62 -12.27 -7.99 0.00
C GLY A 62 -11.18 -6.97 0.38
N ASN A 63 -11.51 -5.91 1.14
CA ASN A 63 -10.48 -5.01 1.68
C ASN A 63 -9.66 -5.71 2.77
N TYR A 64 -10.33 -6.49 3.62
CA TYR A 64 -9.68 -7.21 4.71
C TYR A 64 -8.71 -8.27 4.19
N LEU A 65 -9.19 -9.19 3.36
CA LEU A 65 -8.37 -10.27 2.79
C LEU A 65 -7.30 -9.74 1.83
N GLY A 66 -7.60 -8.64 1.12
CA GLY A 66 -6.71 -8.06 0.11
C GLY A 66 -5.57 -7.21 0.66
N ALA A 67 -5.76 -6.56 1.80
CA ALA A 67 -4.77 -5.62 2.34
C ALA A 67 -4.70 -5.60 3.87
N LEU A 68 -5.84 -5.40 4.56
CA LEU A 68 -5.82 -5.06 5.98
C LEU A 68 -5.26 -6.18 6.86
N ARG A 69 -5.56 -7.44 6.52
CA ARG A 69 -4.98 -8.60 7.24
C ARG A 69 -3.46 -8.65 7.11
N GLN A 70 -2.93 -8.30 5.94
CA GLN A 70 -1.48 -8.25 5.74
C GLN A 70 -0.82 -7.18 6.62
N TRP A 71 -1.48 -6.05 6.87
CA TRP A 71 -0.96 -5.01 7.76
C TRP A 71 -0.78 -5.55 9.19
N ALA A 72 -1.79 -6.26 9.70
CA ALA A 72 -1.71 -6.90 11.02
C ALA A 72 -0.62 -8.00 11.06
N THR A 73 -0.49 -8.78 9.99
CA THR A 73 0.56 -9.80 9.87
C THR A 73 1.96 -9.17 9.87
N LEU A 74 2.19 -8.14 9.06
CA LEU A 74 3.46 -7.41 9.02
C LEU A 74 3.84 -6.82 10.37
N GLN A 75 2.84 -6.31 11.12
CA GLN A 75 3.07 -5.78 12.46
C GLN A 75 3.49 -6.86 13.45
N ASN A 76 2.95 -8.07 13.32
CA ASN A 76 3.21 -9.18 14.24
C ASN A 76 4.46 -9.99 13.89
N ASP A 77 5.05 -9.75 12.72
CA ASP A 77 6.29 -10.38 12.30
C ASP A 77 7.49 -9.80 13.07
N ALA A 78 7.73 -10.37 14.25
CA ALA A 78 8.75 -9.90 15.19
C ALA A 78 10.20 -10.03 14.68
N ALA A 79 10.44 -10.74 13.57
CA ALA A 79 11.77 -10.93 12.98
C ALA A 79 12.25 -9.72 12.17
N THR A 80 11.43 -8.67 12.02
CA THR A 80 11.66 -7.61 11.07
C THR A 80 11.98 -6.27 11.74
N ASN A 81 13.11 -5.68 11.35
CA ASN A 81 13.44 -4.29 11.68
C ASN A 81 12.65 -3.37 10.74
N MET A 82 11.34 -3.26 10.99
CA MET A 82 10.41 -2.50 10.15
C MET A 82 9.76 -1.36 10.91
N THR A 83 9.66 -0.20 10.28
CA THR A 83 8.78 0.91 10.70
C THR A 83 7.50 0.83 9.87
N LEU A 84 6.35 0.74 10.53
CA LEU A 84 5.05 0.61 9.89
C LEU A 84 4.27 1.92 10.04
N VAL A 85 3.84 2.47 8.91
CA VAL A 85 3.13 3.76 8.81
C VAL A 85 1.83 3.54 8.05
N TYR A 86 0.70 3.64 8.74
CA TYR A 86 -0.64 3.44 8.19
C TYR A 86 -1.46 4.72 8.28
N SER A 87 -1.83 5.25 7.14
CA SER A 87 -2.57 6.50 7.02
C SER A 87 -4.03 6.29 6.64
N LEU A 88 -4.93 6.96 7.36
CA LEU A 88 -6.30 7.19 6.94
C LEU A 88 -6.30 8.42 6.02
N VAL A 89 -6.29 8.16 4.69
CA VAL A 89 -6.05 9.20 3.67
C VAL A 89 -7.32 10.00 3.36
N ASP A 90 -7.71 10.84 4.29
CA ASP A 90 -8.93 11.65 4.26
C ASP A 90 -8.86 12.82 3.26
N LEU A 91 -7.67 13.36 2.95
CA LEU A 91 -7.50 14.32 1.87
C LEU A 91 -7.78 13.69 0.49
N HIS A 92 -7.48 12.40 0.30
CA HIS A 92 -7.90 11.69 -0.91
C HIS A 92 -9.41 11.49 -0.98
N ALA A 93 -10.09 11.32 0.16
CA ALA A 93 -11.53 11.13 0.19
C ALA A 93 -12.28 12.37 -0.33
N ILE A 94 -11.80 13.58 -0.09
CA ILE A 94 -12.42 14.83 -0.52
C ILE A 94 -12.19 15.19 -1.99
N THR A 95 -11.44 14.40 -2.75
CA THR A 95 -11.34 14.54 -4.22
C THR A 95 -12.69 14.35 -4.89
N VAL A 96 -13.59 13.65 -4.23
CA VAL A 96 -15.02 13.55 -4.54
C VAL A 96 -15.80 14.24 -3.42
N GLN A 97 -16.86 14.95 -3.77
CA GLN A 97 -17.67 15.67 -2.78
C GLN A 97 -18.23 14.71 -1.73
N GLN A 98 -18.02 15.04 -0.46
CA GLN A 98 -18.46 14.27 0.71
C GLN A 98 -19.39 15.13 1.58
N ASP A 99 -20.31 14.49 2.28
CA ASP A 99 -20.99 15.13 3.42
C ASP A 99 -20.02 15.24 4.60
N SER A 100 -19.92 16.43 5.19
CA SER A 100 -18.89 16.70 6.23
C SER A 100 -19.11 15.88 7.50
N LYS A 101 -20.36 15.69 7.94
CA LYS A 101 -20.69 14.91 9.14
C LYS A 101 -20.42 13.43 8.89
N GLN A 102 -20.79 12.96 7.69
CA GLN A 102 -20.54 11.58 7.29
C GLN A 102 -19.04 11.29 7.19
N LEU A 103 -18.22 12.21 6.66
CA LEU A 103 -16.78 12.04 6.60
C LEU A 103 -16.16 11.98 8.01
N GLN A 104 -16.60 12.84 8.93
CA GLN A 104 -16.16 12.79 10.32
C GLN A 104 -16.48 11.44 10.97
N GLN A 105 -17.69 10.93 10.75
CA GLN A 105 -18.11 9.61 11.25
C GLN A 105 -17.25 8.50 10.64
N TRP A 106 -17.03 8.52 9.33
CA TRP A 106 -16.20 7.53 8.66
C TRP A 106 -14.72 7.56 9.09
N LYS A 107 -14.18 8.73 9.44
CA LYS A 107 -12.83 8.82 10.02
C LYS A 107 -12.74 8.04 11.33
N LYS A 108 -13.70 8.20 12.25
CA LYS A 108 -13.77 7.45 13.50
C LYS A 108 -13.96 5.96 13.27
N GLU A 109 -14.92 5.59 12.44
CA GLU A 109 -15.22 4.21 12.07
C GLU A 109 -14.00 3.50 11.46
N SER A 110 -13.27 4.21 10.59
CA SER A 110 -12.09 3.65 9.95
C SER A 110 -10.95 3.44 10.95
N LEU A 111 -10.72 4.38 11.87
CA LEU A 111 -9.71 4.21 12.93
C LEU A 111 -10.08 3.06 13.86
N ALA A 112 -11.33 3.00 14.35
CA ALA A 112 -11.83 1.90 15.17
C ALA A 112 -11.67 0.54 14.46
N MET A 113 -11.89 0.50 13.15
CA MET A 113 -11.72 -0.71 12.36
C MET A 113 -10.25 -1.13 12.22
N LEU A 114 -9.32 -0.18 12.04
CA LEU A 114 -7.90 -0.51 12.02
C LEU A 114 -7.42 -1.11 13.34
N LEU A 115 -7.91 -0.60 14.46
CA LEU A 115 -7.62 -1.19 15.77
C LEU A 115 -8.29 -2.57 15.93
N ALA A 116 -9.53 -2.72 15.44
CA ALA A 116 -10.28 -3.97 15.54
C ALA A 116 -9.66 -5.13 14.75
N ILE A 117 -8.99 -4.86 13.64
CA ILE A 117 -8.25 -5.89 12.89
C ILE A 117 -6.91 -6.26 13.53
N GLY A 118 -6.56 -5.65 14.68
CA GLY A 118 -5.37 -5.98 15.46
C GLY A 118 -4.17 -5.05 15.26
N LEU A 119 -4.35 -3.88 14.66
CA LEU A 119 -3.26 -2.90 14.62
C LEU A 119 -3.06 -2.28 16.01
N ASP A 120 -1.81 -2.29 16.48
CA ASP A 120 -1.39 -1.77 17.77
C ASP A 120 -0.68 -0.42 17.56
N PRO A 121 -1.23 0.70 18.10
CA PRO A 121 -0.64 2.04 17.95
C PRO A 121 0.73 2.18 18.64
N ASN A 122 1.14 1.22 19.48
CA ASN A 122 2.49 1.18 20.03
C ASN A 122 3.52 0.58 19.05
N LYS A 123 3.08 -0.30 18.16
CA LYS A 123 3.93 -0.98 17.18
C LYS A 123 3.91 -0.30 15.81
N SER A 124 2.78 0.31 15.45
CA SER A 124 2.56 0.97 14.16
C SER A 124 2.18 2.44 14.35
N THR A 125 2.56 3.30 13.44
CA THR A 125 2.07 4.68 13.38
C THR A 125 0.77 4.70 12.61
N ILE A 126 -0.35 5.03 13.28
CA ILE A 126 -1.69 5.07 12.69
C ILE A 126 -2.23 6.49 12.86
N PHE A 127 -2.57 7.19 11.78
CA PHE A 127 -2.95 8.60 11.83
C PHE A 127 -3.89 8.99 10.68
N HIS A 128 -4.56 10.13 10.83
CA HIS A 128 -5.28 10.77 9.73
C HIS A 128 -4.33 11.65 8.94
N GLN A 129 -4.36 11.54 7.62
CA GLN A 129 -3.49 12.29 6.70
C GLN A 129 -3.61 13.80 6.91
N SER A 130 -4.82 14.31 7.12
CA SER A 130 -5.08 15.74 7.33
C SER A 130 -4.45 16.31 8.60
N ASP A 131 -4.10 15.47 9.60
CA ASP A 131 -3.47 15.90 10.84
C ASP A 131 -1.96 16.17 10.67
N VAL A 132 -1.40 15.85 9.50
CA VAL A 132 0.03 16.05 9.17
C VAL A 132 0.15 16.94 7.92
N PRO A 133 0.22 18.28 8.06
CA PRO A 133 0.24 19.23 6.92
C PRO A 133 1.37 19.00 5.91
N ALA A 134 2.44 18.35 6.32
CA ALA A 134 3.60 18.03 5.47
C ALA A 134 3.23 17.22 4.21
N HIS A 135 2.16 16.43 4.24
CA HIS A 135 1.65 15.72 3.05
C HIS A 135 1.23 16.70 1.95
N ALA A 136 0.42 17.71 2.31
CA ALA A 136 -0.02 18.73 1.36
C ALA A 136 1.13 19.66 0.95
N GLU A 137 2.04 19.98 1.85
CA GLU A 137 3.20 20.82 1.57
C GLU A 137 4.16 20.12 0.58
N LEU A 138 4.49 18.85 0.81
CA LEU A 138 5.31 18.10 -0.14
C LEU A 138 4.59 17.88 -1.47
N MET A 139 3.28 17.61 -1.46
CA MET A 139 2.47 17.52 -2.68
C MET A 139 2.61 18.78 -3.53
N TRP A 140 2.59 19.97 -2.93
CA TRP A 140 2.77 21.21 -3.68
C TRP A 140 4.17 21.29 -4.32
N ILE A 141 5.23 21.00 -3.56
CA ILE A 141 6.61 21.03 -4.06
C ILE A 141 6.78 20.03 -5.22
N LEU A 142 6.27 18.81 -5.08
CA LEU A 142 6.32 17.79 -6.12
C LEU A 142 5.46 18.17 -7.34
N SER A 143 4.35 18.88 -7.16
CA SER A 143 3.50 19.36 -8.25
C SER A 143 4.23 20.32 -9.18
N CYS A 144 5.24 21.05 -8.69
CA CYS A 144 6.08 21.92 -9.51
C CYS A 144 7.01 21.15 -10.46
N GLN A 145 7.17 19.84 -10.27
CA GLN A 145 7.98 18.96 -11.11
C GLN A 145 7.12 17.94 -11.88
N ALA A 146 5.92 17.66 -11.39
CA ALA A 146 5.02 16.67 -11.97
C ALA A 146 4.54 17.08 -13.37
N SER A 147 4.66 16.18 -14.34
CA SER A 147 4.16 16.43 -15.70
C SER A 147 2.64 16.24 -15.78
N THR A 148 1.92 17.29 -16.17
CA THR A 148 0.47 17.20 -16.47
C THR A 148 0.18 16.20 -17.60
N GLY A 149 1.08 16.09 -18.58
CA GLY A 149 1.00 15.11 -19.67
C GLY A 149 1.13 13.67 -19.16
N TYR A 150 1.92 13.41 -18.11
CA TYR A 150 1.99 12.09 -17.47
C TYR A 150 0.68 11.78 -16.76
N LEU A 151 0.22 12.70 -15.89
CA LEU A 151 -1.00 12.55 -15.10
C LEU A 151 -2.24 12.29 -15.97
N SER A 152 -2.37 13.01 -17.09
CA SER A 152 -3.50 12.85 -18.04
C SER A 152 -3.48 11.52 -18.81
N ARG A 153 -2.34 10.81 -18.87
CA ARG A 153 -2.22 9.49 -19.51
C ARG A 153 -2.48 8.33 -18.55
N MET A 154 -2.56 8.57 -17.23
CA MET A 154 -2.83 7.52 -16.24
C MET A 154 -4.15 6.81 -16.50
N THR A 155 -4.18 5.48 -16.37
CA THR A 155 -5.36 4.65 -16.61
C THR A 155 -6.54 5.10 -15.77
N GLN A 156 -6.37 5.32 -14.47
CA GLN A 156 -7.45 5.75 -13.58
C GLN A 156 -8.03 7.13 -13.94
N TRP A 157 -7.21 8.06 -14.47
CA TRP A 157 -7.71 9.33 -14.99
C TRP A 157 -8.62 9.09 -16.20
N LYS A 158 -8.16 8.29 -17.17
CA LYS A 158 -8.93 7.95 -18.37
C LYS A 158 -10.25 7.28 -18.04
N ASP A 159 -10.25 6.31 -17.12
CA ASP A 159 -11.46 5.59 -16.69
C ASP A 159 -12.49 6.53 -16.05
N LYS A 160 -12.03 7.46 -15.20
CA LYS A 160 -12.90 8.44 -14.56
C LYS A 160 -13.44 9.48 -15.53
N THR A 161 -12.66 9.89 -16.52
CA THR A 161 -13.06 10.88 -17.53
C THR A 161 -13.93 10.30 -18.64
N ALA A 162 -13.74 9.02 -19.01
CA ALA A 162 -14.53 8.33 -20.04
C ALA A 162 -16.03 8.19 -19.67
N ASN A 163 -16.35 8.14 -18.38
CA ASN A 163 -17.73 8.00 -17.88
C ASN A 163 -18.49 9.34 -17.74
N GLU A 164 -17.81 10.49 -17.99
CA GLU A 164 -18.44 11.81 -17.90
C GLU A 164 -19.01 12.25 -19.26
N LYS A 165 -20.37 12.13 -19.39
CA LYS A 165 -21.10 12.50 -20.60
C LYS A 165 -21.18 14.03 -20.86
N ASP A 166 -20.88 14.87 -19.86
CA ASP A 166 -21.05 16.34 -19.90
C ASP A 166 -19.75 17.11 -20.15
N GLY A 167 -18.70 16.46 -20.64
CA GLY A 167 -17.42 17.09 -20.92
C GLY A 167 -16.66 17.56 -19.67
N ASN A 168 -15.45 18.13 -19.85
CA ASN A 168 -14.50 18.51 -18.80
C ASN A 168 -14.98 19.48 -17.70
N LYS A 169 -16.22 19.98 -17.76
CA LYS A 169 -16.71 21.01 -16.84
C LYS A 169 -16.89 20.53 -15.38
N LYS A 170 -17.01 19.22 -15.15
CA LYS A 170 -17.18 18.65 -13.81
C LYS A 170 -15.88 18.11 -13.20
N LEU A 171 -14.82 18.02 -13.99
CA LEU A 171 -13.53 17.50 -13.52
C LEU A 171 -12.82 18.55 -12.65
N LYS A 172 -12.47 18.15 -11.44
CA LYS A 172 -11.76 19.01 -10.49
C LYS A 172 -10.29 18.70 -10.48
N LEU A 173 -9.47 19.74 -10.20
CA LEU A 173 -8.01 19.62 -10.15
C LEU A 173 -7.54 18.51 -9.19
N GLY A 174 -8.18 18.36 -8.02
CA GLY A 174 -7.84 17.30 -7.07
C GLY A 174 -7.94 15.89 -7.65
N LEU A 175 -8.88 15.67 -8.59
CA LEU A 175 -9.01 14.38 -9.27
C LEU A 175 -7.88 14.12 -10.28
N LEU A 176 -7.27 15.15 -10.86
CA LEU A 176 -6.09 15.03 -11.72
C LEU A 176 -4.81 14.88 -10.90
N SER A 177 -4.69 15.62 -9.79
CA SER A 177 -3.45 15.76 -9.03
C SER A 177 -3.30 14.79 -7.85
N TYR A 178 -4.34 13.99 -7.50
CA TYR A 178 -4.22 13.05 -6.37
C TYR A 178 -3.04 12.06 -6.48
N PRO A 179 -2.53 11.67 -7.66
CA PRO A 179 -1.34 10.82 -7.72
C PRO A 179 -0.08 11.51 -7.17
N VAL A 180 -0.02 12.87 -7.27
CA VAL A 180 1.07 13.64 -6.66
C VAL A 180 0.93 13.66 -5.14
N LEU A 181 -0.31 13.77 -4.60
CA LEU A 181 -0.56 13.65 -3.17
C LEU A 181 -0.20 12.25 -2.67
N GLN A 182 -0.54 11.19 -3.41
CA GLN A 182 -0.15 9.81 -3.07
C GLN A 182 1.37 9.64 -3.06
N ALA A 183 2.08 10.22 -4.01
CA ALA A 183 3.54 10.23 -4.01
C ALA A 183 4.08 10.97 -2.77
N ALA A 184 3.50 12.13 -2.42
CA ALA A 184 3.89 12.88 -1.23
C ALA A 184 3.66 12.08 0.05
N ASP A 185 2.53 11.37 0.18
CA ASP A 185 2.22 10.50 1.32
C ASP A 185 3.32 9.47 1.59
N ILE A 186 3.83 8.87 0.52
CA ILE A 186 4.88 7.84 0.56
C ILE A 186 6.24 8.46 0.86
N LEU A 187 6.59 9.51 0.12
CA LEU A 187 7.93 10.09 0.11
C LEU A 187 8.22 10.91 1.37
N VAL A 188 7.20 11.55 1.97
CA VAL A 188 7.35 12.38 3.18
C VAL A 188 7.82 11.54 4.38
N HIS A 189 7.45 10.27 4.42
CA HIS A 189 7.86 9.31 5.46
C HIS A 189 9.09 8.49 5.08
N ARG A 190 9.74 8.79 3.93
CA ARG A 190 10.88 8.04 3.41
C ARG A 190 10.57 6.54 3.31
N ALA A 191 9.34 6.21 2.92
CA ALA A 191 8.93 4.82 2.79
C ALA A 191 9.77 4.10 1.74
N THR A 192 10.35 2.96 2.15
CA THR A 192 11.15 2.11 1.26
C THR A 192 10.30 1.12 0.50
N HIS A 193 9.15 0.72 1.09
CA HIS A 193 8.27 -0.30 0.51
C HIS A 193 6.80 0.10 0.69
N VAL A 194 5.98 -0.17 -0.32
CA VAL A 194 4.54 0.11 -0.31
C VAL A 194 3.76 -1.13 -0.78
N PRO A 195 2.99 -1.78 0.12
CA PRO A 195 2.12 -2.89 -0.26
C PRO A 195 0.89 -2.35 -1.00
N VAL A 196 0.70 -2.77 -2.24
CA VAL A 196 -0.40 -2.33 -3.10
C VAL A 196 -0.95 -3.45 -3.97
N GLY A 197 -2.19 -3.28 -4.43
CA GLY A 197 -2.75 -4.08 -5.52
C GLY A 197 -2.18 -3.65 -6.89
N HIS A 198 -2.34 -4.50 -7.88
CA HIS A 198 -1.85 -4.24 -9.25
C HIS A 198 -2.37 -2.92 -9.87
N ASP A 199 -3.57 -2.49 -9.49
CA ASP A 199 -4.18 -1.24 -9.97
C ASP A 199 -3.45 0.02 -9.50
N GLN A 200 -2.60 -0.08 -8.47
CA GLN A 200 -1.80 1.02 -7.94
C GLN A 200 -0.35 1.03 -8.45
N ALA A 201 0.06 0.03 -9.23
CA ALA A 201 1.46 -0.09 -9.70
C ALA A 201 1.92 1.16 -10.49
N GLN A 202 1.04 1.72 -11.33
CA GLN A 202 1.35 2.93 -12.11
C GLN A 202 1.58 4.16 -11.22
N HIS A 203 0.83 4.30 -10.11
CA HIS A 203 1.03 5.40 -9.16
C HIS A 203 2.33 5.26 -8.38
N LEU A 204 2.73 4.04 -8.06
CA LEU A 204 4.01 3.77 -7.39
C LEU A 204 5.20 4.07 -8.30
N GLU A 205 5.09 3.73 -9.59
CA GLU A 205 6.10 4.09 -10.58
C GLU A 205 6.23 5.61 -10.70
N PHE A 206 5.11 6.31 -10.76
CA PHE A 206 5.11 7.77 -10.76
C PHE A 206 5.75 8.37 -9.48
N ALA A 207 5.49 7.81 -8.30
CA ALA A 207 6.14 8.24 -7.07
C ALA A 207 7.67 8.04 -7.12
N ARG A 208 8.11 6.92 -7.71
CA ARG A 208 9.53 6.61 -7.93
C ARG A 208 10.18 7.59 -8.91
N GLU A 209 9.51 7.90 -10.02
CA GLU A 209 9.97 8.89 -11.00
C GLU A 209 10.09 10.29 -10.37
N LEU A 210 9.11 10.71 -9.56
CA LEU A 210 9.17 12.00 -8.85
C LEU A 210 10.34 12.05 -7.87
N ALA A 211 10.59 10.99 -7.10
CA ALA A 211 11.72 10.94 -6.17
C ALA A 211 13.06 11.02 -6.92
N ASN A 212 13.23 10.25 -7.99
CA ASN A 212 14.45 10.28 -8.80
C ASN A 212 14.64 11.63 -9.49
N GLY A 213 13.58 12.19 -10.05
CA GLY A 213 13.60 13.52 -10.69
C GLY A 213 13.97 14.64 -9.70
N PHE A 214 13.41 14.60 -8.48
CA PHE A 214 13.77 15.52 -7.42
C PHE A 214 15.25 15.42 -7.05
N ASN A 215 15.72 14.22 -6.77
CA ASN A 215 17.10 13.97 -6.39
C ASN A 215 18.10 14.38 -7.50
N HIS A 216 17.74 14.14 -8.78
CA HIS A 216 18.55 14.57 -9.91
C HIS A 216 18.61 16.10 -10.04
N THR A 217 17.48 16.79 -9.83
CA THR A 217 17.36 18.24 -10.02
C THR A 217 18.07 19.02 -8.92
N PHE A 218 17.93 18.60 -7.67
CA PHE A 218 18.42 19.34 -6.50
C PHE A 218 19.68 18.74 -5.88
N GLY A 219 20.13 17.59 -6.37
CA GLY A 219 21.30 16.85 -5.90
C GLY A 219 21.05 16.04 -4.63
N GLY A 220 21.75 14.91 -4.49
CA GLY A 220 21.70 14.03 -3.32
C GLY A 220 20.53 13.07 -3.28
N ASP A 221 20.47 12.27 -2.19
CA ASP A 221 19.43 11.27 -1.95
C ASP A 221 18.40 11.77 -0.93
N VAL A 222 17.76 12.92 -1.27
CA VAL A 222 16.79 13.59 -0.38
C VAL A 222 15.52 12.75 -0.22
N LEU A 223 14.97 12.26 -1.33
CA LEU A 223 13.78 11.41 -1.34
C LEU A 223 14.18 9.95 -1.64
N ILE A 224 13.52 9.00 -1.00
CA ILE A 224 13.78 7.56 -1.22
C ILE A 224 12.77 7.04 -2.25
N PRO A 225 13.22 6.53 -3.42
CA PRO A 225 12.33 5.89 -4.38
C PRO A 225 11.76 4.60 -3.78
N PRO A 226 10.41 4.45 -3.70
CA PRO A 226 9.80 3.30 -3.02
C PRO A 226 9.82 2.05 -3.90
N GLU A 227 9.95 0.87 -3.26
CA GLU A 227 9.72 -0.43 -3.87
C GLU A 227 8.26 -0.86 -3.71
N THR A 228 7.72 -1.52 -4.73
CA THR A 228 6.37 -2.07 -4.72
C THR A 228 6.38 -3.45 -4.09
N LEU A 229 5.61 -3.66 -3.03
CA LEU A 229 5.27 -4.98 -2.51
C LEU A 229 3.90 -5.37 -3.08
N ILE A 230 3.90 -6.29 -4.05
CA ILE A 230 2.63 -6.81 -4.58
C ILE A 230 2.01 -7.71 -3.52
N SER A 231 0.82 -7.34 -3.05
CA SER A 231 0.06 -8.21 -2.15
C SER A 231 -0.32 -9.50 -2.89
N PRO A 232 0.00 -10.69 -2.33
CA PRO A 232 -0.38 -11.96 -2.93
C PRO A 232 -1.90 -12.20 -2.90
N ALA A 233 -2.64 -11.36 -2.19
CA ALA A 233 -4.07 -11.52 -2.03
C ALA A 233 -4.81 -11.30 -3.35
N ARG A 234 -5.48 -12.35 -3.81
CA ARG A 234 -6.35 -12.31 -4.98
C ARG A 234 -7.53 -11.37 -4.74
N ARG A 235 -8.10 -10.88 -5.83
CA ARG A 235 -9.29 -10.03 -5.80
C ARG A 235 -10.48 -10.87 -5.33
N VAL A 236 -11.11 -10.49 -4.23
CA VAL A 236 -12.44 -11.01 -3.88
C VAL A 236 -13.47 -10.36 -4.79
N MET A 237 -14.26 -11.17 -5.47
CA MET A 237 -15.25 -10.70 -6.43
C MET A 237 -16.60 -10.46 -5.76
N SER A 238 -17.47 -9.69 -6.41
CA SER A 238 -18.82 -9.42 -5.94
C SER A 238 -19.65 -10.70 -5.86
N LEU A 239 -20.46 -10.84 -4.81
CA LEU A 239 -21.36 -12.00 -4.66
C LEU A 239 -22.52 -12.00 -5.68
N LYS A 240 -22.80 -10.85 -6.31
CA LYS A 240 -23.91 -10.69 -7.30
C LYS A 240 -23.42 -10.59 -8.72
N ASP A 241 -22.19 -10.15 -8.92
CA ASP A 241 -21.52 -10.11 -10.22
C ASP A 241 -20.07 -10.62 -10.06
N PRO A 242 -19.87 -11.94 -10.20
CA PRO A 242 -18.56 -12.55 -9.98
C PRO A 242 -17.46 -12.11 -10.98
N MET A 243 -17.82 -11.37 -12.04
CA MET A 243 -16.85 -10.79 -12.96
C MET A 243 -16.34 -9.42 -12.48
N ALA A 244 -17.06 -8.77 -11.58
CA ALA A 244 -16.69 -7.48 -11.01
C ALA A 244 -16.08 -7.64 -9.61
N LYS A 245 -15.07 -6.80 -9.29
CA LYS A 245 -14.46 -6.75 -7.95
C LYS A 245 -15.51 -6.33 -6.91
N MET A 246 -15.47 -6.95 -5.72
CA MET A 246 -16.27 -6.51 -4.57
C MET A 246 -15.98 -5.03 -4.27
N SER A 247 -17.02 -4.21 -4.20
CA SER A 247 -16.89 -2.75 -4.08
C SER A 247 -17.92 -2.15 -3.13
N LYS A 248 -17.51 -1.11 -2.39
CA LYS A 248 -18.39 -0.33 -1.53
C LYS A 248 -19.44 0.45 -2.33
N SER A 249 -19.13 0.88 -3.55
CA SER A 249 -19.98 1.72 -4.39
C SER A 249 -21.07 0.97 -5.16
N HIS A 250 -21.09 -0.37 -5.10
CA HIS A 250 -22.12 -1.15 -5.77
C HIS A 250 -23.49 -0.88 -5.13
N THR A 251 -24.53 -0.64 -5.95
CA THR A 251 -25.87 -0.27 -5.47
C THR A 251 -26.56 -1.36 -4.64
N ASN A 252 -26.34 -2.63 -5.00
CA ASN A 252 -26.88 -3.76 -4.25
C ASN A 252 -26.02 -4.09 -3.02
N PRO A 253 -26.50 -3.93 -1.77
CA PRO A 253 -25.76 -4.22 -0.55
C PRO A 253 -25.40 -5.71 -0.41
N ASN A 254 -26.14 -6.62 -1.06
CA ASN A 254 -25.88 -8.07 -1.06
C ASN A 254 -24.71 -8.46 -1.99
N SER A 255 -24.09 -7.50 -2.67
CA SER A 255 -22.91 -7.74 -3.51
C SER A 255 -21.62 -7.91 -2.70
N ARG A 256 -21.64 -7.50 -1.42
CA ARG A 256 -20.46 -7.45 -0.54
C ARG A 256 -20.78 -7.88 0.88
N ILE A 257 -19.77 -8.37 1.58
CA ILE A 257 -19.82 -8.66 3.01
C ILE A 257 -19.01 -7.57 3.72
N LEU A 258 -19.65 -6.81 4.61
CA LEU A 258 -18.97 -5.83 5.47
C LEU A 258 -18.38 -6.54 6.69
N LEU A 259 -17.29 -6.01 7.24
CA LEU A 259 -16.69 -6.57 8.45
C LEU A 259 -17.58 -6.41 9.70
N THR A 260 -18.64 -5.61 9.59
CA THR A 260 -19.66 -5.40 10.62
C THR A 260 -20.95 -6.19 10.39
N ASP A 261 -21.08 -6.93 9.29
CA ASP A 261 -22.27 -7.73 9.03
C ASP A 261 -22.47 -8.78 10.14
N SER A 262 -23.71 -8.97 10.57
CA SER A 262 -24.08 -10.04 11.51
C SER A 262 -23.95 -11.42 10.85
N GLU A 263 -23.87 -12.48 11.67
CA GLU A 263 -23.85 -13.86 11.19
C GLU A 263 -25.03 -14.17 10.25
N GLU A 264 -26.25 -13.74 10.64
CA GLU A 264 -27.44 -13.92 9.84
C GLU A 264 -27.34 -13.20 8.48
N THR A 265 -26.82 -11.97 8.48
CA THR A 265 -26.58 -11.18 7.26
C THR A 265 -25.57 -11.87 6.35
N ILE A 266 -24.47 -12.39 6.89
CA ILE A 266 -23.44 -13.12 6.14
C ILE A 266 -24.05 -14.36 5.50
N ARG A 267 -24.77 -15.19 6.28
CA ARG A 267 -25.45 -16.39 5.77
C ARG A 267 -26.42 -16.05 4.65
N THR A 268 -27.22 -15.02 4.81
CA THR A 268 -28.18 -14.55 3.79
C THR A 268 -27.47 -14.11 2.52
N LYS A 269 -26.43 -13.29 2.62
CA LYS A 269 -25.67 -12.81 1.46
C LYS A 269 -24.97 -13.93 0.70
N ILE A 270 -24.33 -14.87 1.40
CA ILE A 270 -23.63 -16.02 0.80
C ILE A 270 -24.63 -16.99 0.18
N LYS A 271 -25.76 -17.31 0.86
CA LYS A 271 -26.84 -18.13 0.30
C LYS A 271 -27.32 -17.56 -1.05
N ALA A 272 -27.46 -16.24 -1.13
CA ALA A 272 -27.93 -15.54 -2.31
C ALA A 272 -26.83 -15.21 -3.33
N ALA A 273 -25.57 -15.66 -3.12
CA ALA A 273 -24.48 -15.46 -4.07
C ALA A 273 -24.73 -16.22 -5.39
N VAL A 274 -24.34 -15.59 -6.50
CA VAL A 274 -24.45 -16.17 -7.84
C VAL A 274 -23.39 -17.25 -8.04
N THR A 275 -23.81 -18.49 -8.40
CA THR A 275 -22.92 -19.64 -8.58
C THR A 275 -23.13 -20.38 -9.91
N GLY A 276 -24.09 -19.93 -10.74
CA GLY A 276 -24.47 -20.59 -11.98
C GLY A 276 -25.44 -21.76 -11.75
N SER A 277 -25.77 -22.50 -12.83
CA SER A 277 -26.78 -23.57 -12.84
C SER A 277 -26.22 -24.97 -12.65
N MET A 278 -24.91 -25.18 -12.71
CA MET A 278 -24.26 -26.47 -12.51
C MET A 278 -24.01 -26.77 -11.02
N ASP A 279 -24.37 -27.95 -10.55
CA ASP A 279 -24.22 -28.33 -9.13
C ASP A 279 -22.80 -28.78 -8.75
N SER A 280 -21.93 -29.08 -9.72
CA SER A 280 -20.56 -29.49 -9.44
C SER A 280 -19.72 -28.37 -8.84
N ILE A 281 -18.85 -28.71 -7.89
CA ILE A 281 -17.88 -27.77 -7.30
C ILE A 281 -16.54 -27.97 -7.99
N THR A 282 -16.11 -26.97 -8.75
CA THR A 282 -14.83 -26.96 -9.46
C THR A 282 -14.22 -25.55 -9.37
N TYR A 283 -12.90 -25.46 -9.33
CA TYR A 283 -12.21 -24.18 -9.39
C TYR A 283 -11.86 -23.87 -10.84
N ASP A 284 -12.59 -22.93 -11.41
CA ASP A 284 -12.41 -22.42 -12.77
C ASP A 284 -12.84 -20.94 -12.79
N PRO A 285 -11.91 -20.02 -12.57
CA PRO A 285 -12.22 -18.58 -12.49
C PRO A 285 -12.83 -18.00 -13.77
N GLU A 286 -12.57 -18.57 -14.94
CA GLU A 286 -13.09 -18.10 -16.22
C GLU A 286 -14.47 -18.69 -16.53
N GLY A 287 -14.59 -20.01 -16.46
CA GLY A 287 -15.84 -20.69 -16.80
C GLY A 287 -16.86 -20.72 -15.65
N ARG A 288 -16.40 -20.65 -14.41
CA ARG A 288 -17.24 -20.75 -13.20
C ARG A 288 -16.90 -19.69 -12.14
N PRO A 289 -16.90 -18.39 -12.48
CA PRO A 289 -16.39 -17.33 -11.62
C PRO A 289 -17.12 -17.25 -10.27
N GLY A 290 -18.41 -17.57 -10.19
CA GLY A 290 -19.18 -17.50 -8.95
C GLY A 290 -18.78 -18.57 -7.92
N VAL A 291 -18.59 -19.81 -8.35
CA VAL A 291 -18.12 -20.92 -7.48
C VAL A 291 -16.67 -20.68 -7.10
N SER A 292 -15.83 -20.31 -8.06
CA SER A 292 -14.42 -20.01 -7.83
C SER A 292 -14.23 -18.88 -6.83
N ASN A 293 -15.06 -17.82 -6.88
CA ASN A 293 -15.05 -16.75 -5.87
C ASN A 293 -15.41 -17.25 -4.46
N LEU A 294 -16.36 -18.19 -4.33
CA LEU A 294 -16.67 -18.78 -3.02
C LEU A 294 -15.50 -19.63 -2.49
N ILE A 295 -14.82 -20.37 -3.37
CA ILE A 295 -13.62 -21.15 -3.02
C ILE A 295 -12.47 -20.20 -2.64
N ASP A 296 -12.26 -19.11 -3.37
CA ASP A 296 -11.27 -18.07 -3.02
C ASP A 296 -11.57 -17.45 -1.65
N ILE A 297 -12.82 -17.10 -1.38
CA ILE A 297 -13.24 -16.57 -0.08
C ILE A 297 -12.95 -17.59 1.03
N LEU A 298 -13.32 -18.86 0.83
CA LEU A 298 -13.09 -19.94 1.80
C LEU A 298 -11.58 -20.11 2.07
N TYR A 299 -10.80 -20.27 1.02
CA TYR A 299 -9.35 -20.47 1.08
C TYR A 299 -8.63 -19.32 1.79
N HIS A 300 -8.96 -18.08 1.41
CA HIS A 300 -8.31 -16.90 1.96
C HIS A 300 -8.86 -16.44 3.32
N SER A 301 -10.04 -16.90 3.73
CA SER A 301 -10.57 -16.61 5.07
C SER A 301 -9.88 -17.45 6.15
N ASP A 302 -9.35 -18.60 5.80
CA ASP A 302 -8.51 -19.37 6.71
C ASP A 302 -7.12 -18.72 6.85
N ALA A 303 -6.68 -18.49 8.07
CA ALA A 303 -5.35 -17.95 8.34
C ALA A 303 -4.23 -18.96 8.04
N HIS A 304 -4.53 -20.24 8.13
CA HIS A 304 -3.62 -21.37 7.88
C HIS A 304 -4.31 -22.40 7.01
N PRO A 305 -4.45 -22.11 5.69
CA PRO A 305 -5.18 -23.04 4.81
C PRO A 305 -4.52 -24.41 4.83
N ALA A 306 -5.34 -25.42 5.11
CA ALA A 306 -4.90 -26.82 5.14
C ALA A 306 -4.52 -27.36 3.74
N TYR A 307 -4.84 -26.62 2.70
CA TYR A 307 -4.63 -26.98 1.30
C TYR A 307 -3.55 -26.11 0.66
N PRO A 308 -2.70 -26.67 -0.21
CA PRO A 308 -1.63 -25.93 -0.89
C PRO A 308 -2.17 -24.98 -1.96
N SER A 309 -3.38 -25.20 -2.47
CA SER A 309 -4.02 -24.37 -3.50
C SER A 309 -5.55 -24.46 -3.45
N GLN A 310 -6.20 -23.53 -4.18
CA GLN A 310 -7.65 -23.52 -4.37
C GLN A 310 -8.13 -24.75 -5.17
N ASP A 311 -7.32 -25.26 -6.10
CA ASP A 311 -7.62 -26.46 -6.87
C ASP A 311 -7.70 -27.70 -5.97
N GLU A 312 -6.77 -27.85 -5.03
CA GLU A 312 -6.79 -28.94 -4.05
C GLU A 312 -7.97 -28.82 -3.09
N LEU A 313 -8.28 -27.61 -2.62
CA LEU A 313 -9.48 -27.36 -1.82
C LEU A 313 -10.75 -27.72 -2.63
N ALA A 314 -10.83 -27.36 -3.91
CA ALA A 314 -11.97 -27.67 -4.76
C ALA A 314 -12.19 -29.20 -4.95
N LYS A 315 -11.10 -29.95 -5.06
CA LYS A 315 -11.18 -31.44 -5.15
C LYS A 315 -11.77 -32.06 -3.88
N ASP A 316 -11.36 -31.55 -2.70
CA ASP A 316 -11.92 -32.02 -1.42
C ASP A 316 -13.41 -31.67 -1.29
N LEU A 317 -13.81 -30.53 -1.86
CA LEU A 317 -15.20 -30.06 -1.84
C LEU A 317 -16.09 -30.69 -2.91
N ALA A 318 -15.54 -31.42 -3.89
CA ALA A 318 -16.26 -31.89 -5.08
C ALA A 318 -17.48 -32.81 -4.78
N GLY A 319 -17.47 -33.50 -3.63
CA GLY A 319 -18.59 -34.35 -3.18
C GLY A 319 -19.71 -33.60 -2.47
N LEU A 320 -19.55 -32.29 -2.20
CA LEU A 320 -20.55 -31.51 -1.50
C LEU A 320 -21.60 -30.94 -2.44
N SER A 321 -22.81 -30.68 -1.90
CA SER A 321 -23.80 -29.89 -2.61
C SER A 321 -23.41 -28.39 -2.60
N MET A 322 -23.90 -27.61 -3.56
CA MET A 322 -23.72 -26.15 -3.61
C MET A 322 -24.21 -25.44 -2.32
N ARG A 323 -25.26 -25.97 -1.70
CA ARG A 323 -25.74 -25.48 -0.41
C ARG A 323 -24.72 -25.72 0.68
N ALA A 324 -24.14 -26.91 0.78
CA ALA A 324 -23.11 -27.22 1.79
C ALA A 324 -21.85 -26.39 1.60
N LEU A 325 -21.43 -26.14 0.36
CA LEU A 325 -20.33 -25.19 0.07
C LEU A 325 -20.65 -23.79 0.64
N LYS A 326 -21.83 -23.25 0.33
CA LYS A 326 -22.25 -21.91 0.80
C LYS A 326 -22.34 -21.85 2.33
N ASP A 327 -22.84 -22.89 2.97
CA ASP A 327 -22.92 -22.96 4.43
C ASP A 327 -21.51 -22.97 5.04
N ARG A 328 -20.56 -23.74 4.50
CA ARG A 328 -19.15 -23.79 4.94
C ARG A 328 -18.44 -22.44 4.75
N VAL A 329 -18.66 -21.78 3.59
CA VAL A 329 -18.11 -20.43 3.35
C VAL A 329 -18.65 -19.42 4.37
N ALA A 330 -19.96 -19.46 4.67
CA ALA A 330 -20.57 -18.55 5.63
C ALA A 330 -20.00 -18.73 7.04
N GLU A 331 -19.85 -19.97 7.47
CA GLU A 331 -19.29 -20.31 8.79
C GLU A 331 -17.82 -19.86 8.90
N THR A 332 -17.00 -20.12 7.88
CA THR A 332 -15.60 -19.70 7.87
C THR A 332 -15.45 -18.16 7.88
N VAL A 333 -16.26 -17.45 7.09
CA VAL A 333 -16.28 -15.99 7.09
C VAL A 333 -16.71 -15.46 8.46
N GLU A 334 -17.77 -16.01 9.06
CA GLU A 334 -18.21 -15.60 10.41
C GLU A 334 -17.10 -15.82 11.43
N THR A 335 -16.48 -17.00 11.43
CA THR A 335 -15.37 -17.31 12.34
C THR A 335 -14.22 -16.29 12.21
N THR A 336 -13.94 -15.87 10.98
CA THR A 336 -12.88 -14.91 10.67
C THR A 336 -13.19 -13.52 11.19
N ILE A 337 -14.44 -13.05 11.02
CA ILE A 337 -14.75 -11.62 11.27
C ILE A 337 -15.49 -11.35 12.59
N LYS A 338 -16.03 -12.37 13.28
CA LYS A 338 -16.78 -12.15 14.54
C LYS A 338 -15.99 -11.41 15.61
N HIS A 339 -14.69 -11.70 15.72
CA HIS A 339 -13.80 -11.04 16.67
C HIS A 339 -13.53 -9.60 16.27
N ILE A 340 -13.34 -9.35 14.97
CA ILE A 340 -13.15 -7.99 14.42
C ILE A 340 -14.41 -7.15 14.70
N ARG A 341 -15.60 -7.72 14.46
CA ARG A 341 -16.88 -7.05 14.71
C ARG A 341 -17.07 -6.70 16.20
N ALA A 342 -16.75 -7.62 17.11
CA ALA A 342 -16.84 -7.39 18.55
C ALA A 342 -15.86 -6.29 19.01
N SER A 343 -14.59 -6.37 18.57
CA SER A 343 -13.57 -5.37 18.87
C SER A 343 -13.92 -4.00 18.28
N TYR A 344 -14.45 -3.96 17.05
CA TYR A 344 -14.91 -2.72 16.42
C TYR A 344 -16.00 -2.02 17.23
N ALA A 345 -17.01 -2.77 17.69
CA ALA A 345 -18.06 -2.21 18.54
C ALA A 345 -17.52 -1.66 19.87
N HIS A 346 -16.52 -2.33 20.45
CA HIS A 346 -15.84 -1.86 21.64
C HIS A 346 -15.10 -0.52 21.38
N PHE A 347 -14.21 -0.48 20.40
CA PHE A 347 -13.42 0.74 20.10
C PHE A 347 -14.31 1.91 19.67
N LEU A 348 -15.36 1.67 18.89
CA LEU A 348 -16.23 2.74 18.38
C LEU A 348 -16.96 3.47 19.53
N ASN A 349 -17.19 2.81 20.66
CA ASN A 349 -17.83 3.38 21.84
C ASN A 349 -16.83 4.12 22.77
N ASP A 350 -15.51 4.01 22.53
CA ASP A 350 -14.47 4.66 23.34
C ASP A 350 -13.83 5.83 22.53
N ASN A 351 -14.56 6.96 22.53
CA ASN A 351 -14.11 8.15 21.79
C ASN A 351 -12.77 8.70 22.32
N ASP A 352 -12.59 8.71 23.65
CA ASP A 352 -11.38 9.25 24.28
C ASP A 352 -10.15 8.45 23.87
N TYR A 353 -10.30 7.13 23.78
CA TYR A 353 -9.23 6.26 23.30
C TYR A 353 -8.91 6.49 21.80
N LEU A 354 -9.94 6.61 20.96
CA LEU A 354 -9.75 6.90 19.53
C LEU A 354 -9.05 8.24 19.31
N ASP A 355 -9.47 9.29 20.02
CA ASP A 355 -8.85 10.61 19.92
C ASP A 355 -7.40 10.59 20.41
N LYS A 356 -7.11 9.86 21.48
CA LYS A 356 -5.74 9.64 21.96
C LYS A 356 -4.87 8.92 20.94
N VAL A 357 -5.37 7.86 20.32
CA VAL A 357 -4.63 7.10 19.29
C VAL A 357 -4.37 7.98 18.08
N ALA A 358 -5.38 8.75 17.61
CA ALA A 358 -5.23 9.67 16.49
C ALA A 358 -4.16 10.74 16.79
N ALA A 359 -4.21 11.38 17.96
CA ALA A 359 -3.23 12.40 18.35
C ALA A 359 -1.81 11.85 18.45
N GLN A 360 -1.62 10.70 19.09
CA GLN A 360 -0.31 10.04 19.19
C GLN A 360 0.23 9.63 17.82
N GLY A 361 -0.62 9.13 16.94
CA GLY A 361 -0.26 8.77 15.58
C GLY A 361 0.16 9.99 14.75
N ALA A 362 -0.59 11.09 14.85
CA ALA A 362 -0.29 12.34 14.19
C ALA A 362 1.06 12.92 14.65
N GLU A 363 1.36 12.89 15.95
CA GLU A 363 2.64 13.34 16.50
C GLU A 363 3.82 12.52 15.96
N LYS A 364 3.71 11.17 15.98
CA LYS A 364 4.74 10.27 15.43
C LYS A 364 4.96 10.52 13.94
N ALA A 365 3.87 10.64 13.17
CA ALA A 365 3.91 10.89 11.74
C ALA A 365 4.49 12.28 11.42
N ALA A 366 4.09 13.32 12.15
CA ALA A 366 4.61 14.67 11.99
C ALA A 366 6.12 14.73 12.25
N LYS A 367 6.63 14.04 13.28
CA LYS A 367 8.06 13.95 13.57
C LYS A 367 8.84 13.31 12.41
N SER A 368 8.35 12.22 11.86
CA SER A 368 8.92 11.57 10.67
C SER A 368 8.92 12.52 9.47
N ALA A 369 7.78 13.13 9.18
CA ALA A 369 7.58 14.03 8.05
C ALA A 369 8.45 15.31 8.15
N THR A 370 8.58 15.89 9.34
CA THR A 370 9.39 17.10 9.58
C THR A 370 10.86 16.90 9.19
N THR A 371 11.41 15.73 9.47
CA THR A 371 12.80 15.38 9.10
C THR A 371 12.98 15.43 7.58
N THR A 372 12.06 14.83 6.83
CA THR A 372 12.09 14.83 5.37
C THR A 372 11.85 16.23 4.81
N MET A 373 10.85 16.96 5.34
CA MET A 373 10.52 18.29 4.87
C MET A 373 11.66 19.29 5.10
N LYS A 374 12.42 19.17 6.19
CA LYS A 374 13.62 19.99 6.41
C LYS A 374 14.64 19.76 5.29
N ALA A 375 14.93 18.52 4.93
CA ALA A 375 15.86 18.19 3.85
C ALA A 375 15.34 18.70 2.49
N VAL A 376 14.04 18.48 2.20
CA VAL A 376 13.39 18.94 0.96
C VAL A 376 13.46 20.46 0.84
N LYS A 377 13.06 21.21 1.90
CA LYS A 377 13.07 22.68 1.90
C LYS A 377 14.47 23.26 1.73
N SER A 378 15.47 22.63 2.37
CA SER A 378 16.86 23.02 2.19
C SER A 378 17.33 22.80 0.75
N ALA A 379 16.98 21.66 0.16
CA ALA A 379 17.36 21.34 -1.22
C ALA A 379 16.76 22.32 -2.26
N VAL A 380 15.50 22.74 -2.05
CA VAL A 380 14.82 23.70 -2.96
C VAL A 380 15.08 25.17 -2.61
N GLY A 381 15.85 25.45 -1.56
CA GLY A 381 16.23 26.81 -1.16
C GLY A 381 15.14 27.60 -0.40
N LEU A 382 14.23 26.91 0.29
CA LEU A 382 13.19 27.53 1.11
C LEU A 382 13.63 27.79 2.56
N ILE A 383 14.74 27.17 3.00
CA ILE A 383 15.42 27.37 4.28
C ILE A 383 16.93 27.26 4.10
#